data_ba1f34ffebf46b2bccd522f7d4e841a7
#
_entry.id   ba1f34ffebf46b2bccd522f7d4e841a7
#
_cell.length_a   1.000
_cell.length_b   1.000
_cell.length_c   1.000
_cell.angle_alpha   90.00
_cell.angle_beta   90.00
_cell.angle_gamma   90.00
#
_symmetry.space_group_name_H-M   'P 1'
#
loop_
_entity.id
_entity.type
_entity.pdbx_description
1 polymer ?
#
loop_
_entity_poly.entity_id
_entity_poly.type
_entity_poly.pdbx_seq_one_letter_code
_entity_poly.pdbx_strand_id
1 'polypeptide(L)'
;MGGLHALEENQQLLMASIRGKSDNGKAERLLLLAKLNLAHKRGVEALGYLRYASSIVPGLTKSADFIALRGVAHAMARQFDLAILDLFHPDLDKYEEIQLWRSYALANLGDWNQAIETLPKSKYSIIDTYPTAIADPLILTLGEIALRDGNIKQAQNLLGRLEERKDELNHITRNGLLYLDGEIARQQGNPDHAMELWGTLAEDYTDDYHRTKGELARITLGLQTGKIKLDDAIERLERLRFVWRGDDLEIQVLKRLGLAEIENEKYLE
;
A
#
# COMPACT_ATOMS: atom_id res chain seq x y z
N MET A 1 16.23 16.42 7.01
CA MET A 1 15.42 16.82 5.83
C MET A 1 16.30 16.92 4.59
N GLY A 2 16.34 15.92 3.76
CA GLY A 2 16.97 15.98 2.45
C GLY A 2 15.87 16.15 1.39
N GLY A 3 15.52 17.39 1.05
CA GLY A 3 14.55 17.67 0.01
C GLY A 3 15.00 17.16 -1.36
N LEU A 4 14.19 17.35 -2.41
CA LEU A 4 14.49 17.00 -3.79
C LEU A 4 15.88 17.48 -4.24
N HIS A 5 16.33 18.64 -3.76
CA HIS A 5 17.66 19.20 -4.03
C HIS A 5 18.78 18.28 -3.52
N ALA A 6 18.69 17.75 -2.29
CA ALA A 6 19.66 16.81 -1.74
C ALA A 6 19.68 15.48 -2.49
N LEU A 7 18.51 15.03 -3.00
CA LEU A 7 18.45 13.86 -3.87
C LEU A 7 19.22 14.08 -5.17
N GLU A 8 18.99 15.22 -5.84
CA GLU A 8 19.66 15.57 -7.09
C GLU A 8 21.17 15.71 -6.94
N GLU A 9 21.63 16.38 -5.87
CA GLU A 9 23.06 16.49 -5.55
C GLU A 9 23.70 15.12 -5.33
N ASN A 10 23.07 14.26 -4.50
CA ASN A 10 23.58 12.92 -4.24
C ASN A 10 23.59 12.04 -5.50
N GLN A 11 22.56 12.17 -6.36
CA GLN A 11 22.54 11.49 -7.67
C GLN A 11 23.70 11.95 -8.56
N GLN A 12 23.94 13.26 -8.65
CA GLN A 12 25.03 13.81 -9.46
C GLN A 12 26.40 13.34 -8.96
N LEU A 13 26.63 13.34 -7.64
CA LEU A 13 27.85 12.87 -7.02
C LEU A 13 28.09 11.37 -7.30
N LEU A 14 27.07 10.54 -7.14
CA LEU A 14 27.15 9.11 -7.42
C LEU A 14 27.39 8.86 -8.92
N MET A 15 26.71 9.56 -9.81
CA MET A 15 26.91 9.45 -11.26
C MET A 15 28.32 9.89 -11.66
N ALA A 16 28.85 10.98 -11.11
CA ALA A 16 30.22 11.42 -11.36
C ALA A 16 31.24 10.39 -10.90
N SER A 17 30.96 9.67 -9.79
CA SER A 17 31.83 8.65 -9.20
C SER A 17 31.92 7.35 -10.02
N ILE A 18 31.08 7.17 -11.06
CA ILE A 18 31.10 6.01 -11.95
C ILE A 18 32.27 6.08 -12.94
N ARG A 19 32.72 7.28 -13.32
CA ARG A 19 33.79 7.47 -14.29
C ARG A 19 35.07 6.83 -13.82
N GLY A 20 35.74 6.09 -14.72
CA GLY A 20 37.02 5.43 -14.46
C GLY A 20 36.96 4.18 -13.56
N LYS A 21 35.79 3.74 -13.13
CA LYS A 21 35.62 2.51 -12.35
C LYS A 21 35.62 1.26 -13.26
N SER A 22 36.03 0.13 -12.67
CA SER A 22 35.80 -1.20 -13.26
C SER A 22 34.28 -1.49 -13.36
N ASP A 23 33.89 -2.47 -14.14
CA ASP A 23 32.48 -2.82 -14.32
C ASP A 23 31.78 -3.17 -13.01
N ASN A 24 32.44 -3.91 -12.11
CA ASN A 24 31.93 -4.16 -10.77
C ASN A 24 31.78 -2.86 -9.97
N GLY A 25 32.77 -1.97 -10.00
CA GLY A 25 32.68 -0.68 -9.31
C GLY A 25 31.58 0.24 -9.88
N LYS A 26 31.31 0.19 -11.20
CA LYS A 26 30.17 0.89 -11.81
C LYS A 26 28.85 0.31 -11.33
N ALA A 27 28.73 -1.02 -11.33
CA ALA A 27 27.54 -1.71 -10.87
C ALA A 27 27.22 -1.40 -9.41
N GLU A 28 28.21 -1.39 -8.52
CA GLU A 28 28.03 -0.98 -7.12
C GLU A 28 27.45 0.45 -6.99
N ARG A 29 27.94 1.41 -7.77
CA ARG A 29 27.43 2.78 -7.77
C ARG A 29 25.98 2.86 -8.29
N LEU A 30 25.66 2.06 -9.30
CA LEU A 30 24.29 1.96 -9.82
C LEU A 30 23.32 1.32 -8.81
N LEU A 31 23.77 0.34 -8.04
CA LEU A 31 22.99 -0.21 -6.91
C LEU A 31 22.75 0.83 -5.82
N LEU A 32 23.74 1.67 -5.51
CA LEU A 32 23.56 2.78 -4.56
C LEU A 32 22.58 3.82 -5.10
N LEU A 33 22.62 4.13 -6.40
CA LEU A 33 21.64 5.01 -7.05
C LEU A 33 20.22 4.41 -7.01
N ALA A 34 20.07 3.11 -7.21
CA ALA A 34 18.80 2.43 -7.07
C ALA A 34 18.27 2.55 -5.62
N LYS A 35 19.10 2.27 -4.62
CA LYS A 35 18.73 2.42 -3.19
C LYS A 35 18.35 3.86 -2.84
N LEU A 36 19.11 4.85 -3.33
CA LEU A 36 18.79 6.27 -3.14
C LEU A 36 17.42 6.63 -3.73
N ASN A 37 17.13 6.15 -4.93
CA ASN A 37 15.83 6.41 -5.57
C ASN A 37 14.68 5.71 -4.81
N LEU A 38 14.89 4.48 -4.33
CA LEU A 38 13.90 3.80 -3.49
C LEU A 38 13.62 4.57 -2.20
N ALA A 39 14.64 5.09 -1.53
CA ALA A 39 14.46 5.90 -0.33
C ALA A 39 13.58 7.15 -0.55
N HIS A 40 13.46 7.59 -1.80
CA HIS A 40 12.60 8.70 -2.24
C HIS A 40 11.33 8.23 -3.00
N LYS A 41 10.94 6.96 -2.88
CA LYS A 41 9.73 6.38 -3.49
C LYS A 41 9.73 6.39 -5.03
N ARG A 42 10.93 6.44 -5.65
CA ARG A 42 11.12 6.48 -7.11
C ARG A 42 11.45 5.09 -7.64
N GLY A 43 10.48 4.18 -7.60
CA GLY A 43 10.65 2.77 -7.98
C GLY A 43 11.03 2.58 -9.45
N VAL A 44 10.45 3.36 -10.36
CA VAL A 44 10.72 3.28 -11.81
C VAL A 44 12.16 3.65 -12.13
N GLU A 45 12.67 4.73 -11.53
CA GLU A 45 14.06 5.16 -11.68
C GLU A 45 15.02 4.15 -11.07
N ALA A 46 14.68 3.58 -9.92
CA ALA A 46 15.46 2.51 -9.30
C ALA A 46 15.59 1.30 -10.22
N LEU A 47 14.50 0.87 -10.86
CA LEU A 47 14.50 -0.20 -11.86
C LEU A 47 15.40 0.11 -13.06
N GLY A 48 15.43 1.36 -13.50
CA GLY A 48 16.34 1.82 -14.56
C GLY A 48 17.81 1.60 -14.17
N TYR A 49 18.21 1.99 -12.97
CA TYR A 49 19.57 1.77 -12.47
C TYR A 49 19.90 0.30 -12.27
N LEU A 50 18.97 -0.50 -11.76
CA LEU A 50 19.15 -1.95 -11.60
C LEU A 50 19.34 -2.65 -12.94
N ARG A 51 18.53 -2.28 -13.95
CA ARG A 51 18.67 -2.80 -15.33
C ARG A 51 20.05 -2.45 -15.91
N TYR A 52 20.50 -1.23 -15.71
CA TYR A 52 21.81 -0.82 -16.19
C TYR A 52 22.93 -1.56 -15.44
N ALA A 53 22.86 -1.72 -14.12
CA ALA A 53 23.84 -2.51 -13.36
C ALA A 53 23.94 -3.95 -13.87
N SER A 54 22.81 -4.62 -14.10
CA SER A 54 22.78 -5.99 -14.60
C SER A 54 23.25 -6.13 -16.05
N SER A 55 23.14 -5.09 -16.88
CA SER A 55 23.69 -5.11 -18.24
C SER A 55 25.24 -5.04 -18.26
N ILE A 56 25.83 -4.39 -17.24
CA ILE A 56 27.29 -4.33 -17.09
C ILE A 56 27.83 -5.62 -16.42
N VAL A 57 27.13 -6.12 -15.39
CA VAL A 57 27.50 -7.31 -14.63
C VAL A 57 26.31 -8.28 -14.59
N PRO A 58 26.11 -9.13 -15.60
CA PRO A 58 24.94 -10.01 -15.70
C PRO A 58 24.76 -10.96 -14.51
N GLY A 59 25.86 -11.35 -13.84
CA GLY A 59 25.85 -12.21 -12.64
C GLY A 59 25.08 -11.62 -11.45
N LEU A 60 24.86 -10.29 -11.39
CA LEU A 60 24.10 -9.64 -10.32
C LEU A 60 22.66 -10.15 -10.22
N THR A 61 22.04 -10.50 -11.34
CA THR A 61 20.65 -10.98 -11.36
C THR A 61 20.42 -12.26 -10.58
N LYS A 62 21.49 -12.97 -10.18
CA LYS A 62 21.46 -14.18 -9.38
C LYS A 62 21.69 -13.94 -7.89
N SER A 63 22.06 -12.71 -7.47
CA SER A 63 22.30 -12.42 -6.07
C SER A 63 20.99 -12.12 -5.33
N ALA A 64 20.85 -12.67 -4.12
CA ALA A 64 19.68 -12.44 -3.28
C ALA A 64 19.42 -10.93 -3.04
N ASP A 65 20.48 -10.16 -2.76
CA ASP A 65 20.36 -8.72 -2.54
C ASP A 65 19.84 -7.97 -3.76
N PHE A 66 20.26 -8.35 -4.97
CA PHE A 66 19.77 -7.75 -6.20
C PHE A 66 18.31 -8.10 -6.44
N ILE A 67 17.94 -9.37 -6.25
CA ILE A 67 16.57 -9.86 -6.44
C ILE A 67 15.64 -9.16 -5.44
N ALA A 68 16.02 -9.07 -4.16
CA ALA A 68 15.26 -8.36 -3.14
C ALA A 68 15.07 -6.89 -3.50
N LEU A 69 16.14 -6.19 -3.88
CA LEU A 69 16.10 -4.78 -4.24
C LEU A 69 15.22 -4.53 -5.47
N ARG A 70 15.27 -5.43 -6.47
CA ARG A 70 14.44 -5.34 -7.67
C ARG A 70 12.97 -5.61 -7.36
N GLY A 71 12.68 -6.61 -6.52
CA GLY A 71 11.32 -6.89 -6.07
C GLY A 71 10.67 -5.72 -5.33
N VAL A 72 11.42 -5.10 -4.39
CA VAL A 72 10.96 -3.88 -3.71
C VAL A 72 10.77 -2.72 -4.70
N ALA A 73 11.67 -2.57 -5.68
CA ALA A 73 11.55 -1.54 -6.70
C ALA A 73 10.31 -1.74 -7.59
N HIS A 74 10.00 -2.97 -7.97
CA HIS A 74 8.75 -3.31 -8.66
C HIS A 74 7.53 -2.98 -7.80
N ALA A 75 7.52 -3.34 -6.51
CA ALA A 75 6.43 -3.01 -5.60
C ALA A 75 6.20 -1.50 -5.51
N MET A 76 7.27 -0.71 -5.38
CA MET A 76 7.18 0.76 -5.35
C MET A 76 6.77 1.37 -6.69
N ALA A 77 7.06 0.71 -7.80
CA ALA A 77 6.60 1.09 -9.15
C ALA A 77 5.16 0.61 -9.44
N ARG A 78 4.47 0.00 -8.45
CA ARG A 78 3.13 -0.61 -8.58
C ARG A 78 3.07 -1.75 -9.61
N GLN A 79 4.19 -2.39 -9.88
CA GLN A 79 4.31 -3.57 -10.75
C GLN A 79 4.28 -4.83 -9.87
N PHE A 80 3.15 -5.06 -9.21
CA PHE A 80 3.05 -6.05 -8.12
C PHE A 80 3.24 -7.49 -8.60
N ASP A 81 2.81 -7.84 -9.82
CA ASP A 81 3.07 -9.15 -10.42
C ASP A 81 4.57 -9.44 -10.52
N LEU A 82 5.35 -8.45 -10.99
CA LEU A 82 6.80 -8.57 -11.10
C LEU A 82 7.47 -8.56 -9.72
N ALA A 83 6.92 -7.78 -8.78
CA ALA A 83 7.40 -7.78 -7.40
C ALA A 83 7.28 -9.17 -6.77
N ILE A 84 6.17 -9.85 -6.96
CA ILE A 84 5.93 -11.21 -6.44
C ILE A 84 6.92 -12.21 -7.03
N LEU A 85 7.16 -12.16 -8.35
CA LEU A 85 8.14 -13.05 -9.00
C LEU A 85 9.54 -12.95 -8.36
N ASP A 86 9.96 -11.74 -8.00
CA ASP A 86 11.25 -11.54 -7.35
C ASP A 86 11.21 -11.85 -5.86
N LEU A 87 10.24 -11.31 -5.13
CA LEU A 87 10.18 -11.42 -3.67
C LEU A 87 9.96 -12.86 -3.17
N PHE A 88 9.30 -13.72 -3.96
CA PHE A 88 9.12 -15.14 -3.63
C PHE A 88 10.29 -16.03 -4.07
N HIS A 89 11.42 -15.45 -4.46
CA HIS A 89 12.61 -16.25 -4.73
C HIS A 89 13.07 -16.98 -3.45
N PRO A 90 13.38 -18.31 -3.52
CA PRO A 90 13.70 -19.12 -2.33
C PRO A 90 14.87 -18.59 -1.50
N ASP A 91 15.88 -17.98 -2.11
CA ASP A 91 17.03 -17.40 -1.41
C ASP A 91 16.66 -16.26 -0.46
N LEU A 92 15.43 -15.71 -0.58
CA LEU A 92 14.91 -14.63 0.24
C LEU A 92 14.11 -15.10 1.46
N ASP A 93 13.80 -16.40 1.60
CA ASP A 93 12.95 -16.91 2.67
C ASP A 93 13.52 -16.72 4.08
N LYS A 94 14.81 -16.58 4.19
CA LYS A 94 15.53 -16.36 5.46
C LYS A 94 15.43 -14.91 5.96
N TYR A 95 14.95 -13.97 5.15
CA TYR A 95 14.87 -12.56 5.51
C TYR A 95 13.45 -12.20 5.93
N GLU A 96 13.23 -11.93 7.21
CA GLU A 96 11.92 -11.57 7.77
C GLU A 96 11.36 -10.27 7.15
N GLU A 97 12.22 -9.32 6.82
CA GLU A 97 11.86 -8.07 6.14
C GLU A 97 11.13 -8.33 4.82
N ILE A 98 11.53 -9.36 4.08
CA ILE A 98 10.93 -9.71 2.78
C ILE A 98 9.48 -10.16 2.94
N GLN A 99 9.10 -10.76 4.08
CA GLN A 99 7.72 -11.16 4.33
C GLN A 99 6.78 -9.94 4.37
N LEU A 100 7.24 -8.80 4.88
CA LEU A 100 6.46 -7.56 4.88
C LEU A 100 6.19 -7.07 3.45
N TRP A 101 7.21 -7.12 2.60
CA TRP A 101 7.09 -6.72 1.20
C TRP A 101 6.26 -7.70 0.37
N ARG A 102 6.34 -9.01 0.67
CA ARG A 102 5.48 -10.04 0.08
C ARG A 102 4.01 -9.75 0.41
N SER A 103 3.69 -9.58 1.70
CA SER A 103 2.33 -9.27 2.14
C SER A 103 1.82 -7.97 1.52
N TYR A 104 2.66 -6.93 1.46
CA TYR A 104 2.34 -5.67 0.80
C TYR A 104 2.00 -5.85 -0.69
N ALA A 105 2.82 -6.60 -1.43
CA ALA A 105 2.61 -6.83 -2.86
C ALA A 105 1.35 -7.67 -3.12
N LEU A 106 1.13 -8.74 -2.34
CA LEU A 106 -0.06 -9.59 -2.43
C LEU A 106 -1.35 -8.82 -2.17
N ALA A 107 -1.39 -8.00 -1.11
CA ALA A 107 -2.56 -7.20 -0.79
C ALA A 107 -2.89 -6.20 -1.90
N ASN A 108 -1.87 -5.58 -2.52
CA ASN A 108 -2.07 -4.67 -3.65
C ASN A 108 -2.45 -5.38 -4.96
N LEU A 109 -2.26 -6.70 -5.07
CA LEU A 109 -2.82 -7.54 -6.14
C LEU A 109 -4.26 -8.01 -5.85
N GLY A 110 -4.78 -7.74 -4.65
CA GLY A 110 -6.09 -8.22 -4.21
C GLY A 110 -6.07 -9.64 -3.63
N ASP A 111 -4.91 -10.30 -3.55
CA ASP A 111 -4.77 -11.61 -2.91
C ASP A 111 -4.62 -11.48 -1.40
N TRP A 112 -5.72 -11.08 -0.77
CA TRP A 112 -5.78 -10.83 0.65
C TRP A 112 -5.52 -12.08 1.50
N ASN A 113 -5.94 -13.26 1.02
CA ASN A 113 -5.75 -14.50 1.76
C ASN A 113 -4.26 -14.84 1.89
N GLN A 114 -3.52 -14.83 0.80
CA GLN A 114 -2.07 -15.05 0.85
C GLN A 114 -1.35 -13.91 1.58
N ALA A 115 -1.82 -12.66 1.47
CA ALA A 115 -1.26 -11.54 2.21
C ALA A 115 -1.36 -11.75 3.72
N ILE A 116 -2.50 -12.26 4.22
CA ILE A 116 -2.72 -12.59 5.63
C ILE A 116 -1.79 -13.73 6.08
N GLU A 117 -1.71 -14.81 5.32
CA GLU A 117 -0.85 -15.96 5.62
C GLU A 117 0.64 -15.58 5.67
N THR A 118 1.03 -14.64 4.83
CA THR A 118 2.43 -14.20 4.70
C THR A 118 2.82 -13.16 5.73
N LEU A 119 1.86 -12.40 6.28
CA LEU A 119 2.15 -11.31 7.23
C LEU A 119 2.79 -11.86 8.53
N PRO A 120 4.01 -11.44 8.91
CA PRO A 120 4.61 -11.84 10.17
C PRO A 120 3.72 -11.41 11.35
N LYS A 121 3.64 -12.24 12.39
CA LYS A 121 2.85 -11.92 13.60
C LYS A 121 3.53 -10.91 14.53
N SER A 122 4.80 -10.64 14.31
CA SER A 122 5.63 -9.75 15.15
C SER A 122 6.86 -9.28 14.36
N LYS A 123 7.69 -8.41 14.99
CA LYS A 123 8.98 -7.97 14.44
C LYS A 123 8.85 -6.93 13.32
N TYR A 124 8.05 -5.90 13.59
CA TYR A 124 7.87 -4.78 12.65
C TYR A 124 8.89 -3.65 12.80
N SER A 125 9.84 -3.78 13.75
CA SER A 125 10.80 -2.71 14.05
C SER A 125 11.70 -2.31 12.87
N ILE A 126 11.87 -3.18 11.87
CA ILE A 126 12.60 -2.83 10.65
C ILE A 126 11.91 -1.68 9.89
N ILE A 127 10.60 -1.56 9.99
CA ILE A 127 9.83 -0.48 9.34
C ILE A 127 10.25 0.88 9.91
N ASP A 128 10.62 0.94 11.19
CA ASP A 128 11.02 2.17 11.86
C ASP A 128 12.37 2.70 11.33
N THR A 129 13.12 1.89 10.59
CA THR A 129 14.36 2.28 9.92
C THR A 129 14.14 2.86 8.52
N TYR A 130 12.93 2.73 7.98
CA TYR A 130 12.62 3.23 6.64
C TYR A 130 12.30 4.73 6.66
N PRO A 131 12.63 5.45 5.57
CA PRO A 131 12.08 6.78 5.37
C PRO A 131 10.54 6.76 5.41
N THR A 132 9.93 7.80 5.97
CA THR A 132 8.47 7.92 6.11
C THR A 132 7.72 7.71 4.79
N ALA A 133 8.30 8.19 3.69
CA ALA A 133 7.73 7.98 2.35
C ALA A 133 7.53 6.51 1.98
N ILE A 134 8.32 5.60 2.55
CA ILE A 134 8.23 4.14 2.36
C ILE A 134 7.41 3.52 3.48
N ALA A 135 7.72 3.88 4.72
CA ALA A 135 7.10 3.29 5.91
C ALA A 135 5.58 3.50 5.95
N ASP A 136 5.10 4.71 5.62
CA ASP A 136 3.70 5.05 5.75
C ASP A 136 2.75 4.18 4.91
N PRO A 137 2.91 4.06 3.59
CA PRO A 137 2.04 3.21 2.79
C PRO A 137 2.19 1.73 3.15
N LEU A 138 3.39 1.30 3.57
CA LEU A 138 3.61 -0.06 4.03
C LEU A 138 2.81 -0.33 5.32
N ILE A 139 2.91 0.54 6.33
CA ILE A 139 2.18 0.44 7.59
C ILE A 139 0.66 0.38 7.35
N LEU A 140 0.12 1.26 6.51
CA LEU A 140 -1.31 1.29 6.20
C LEU A 140 -1.77 -0.05 5.59
N THR A 141 -1.05 -0.56 4.59
CA THR A 141 -1.40 -1.82 3.95
C THR A 141 -1.29 -3.01 4.92
N LEU A 142 -0.20 -3.09 5.71
CA LEU A 142 -0.02 -4.17 6.68
C LEU A 142 -1.06 -4.09 7.82
N GLY A 143 -1.44 -2.88 8.23
CA GLY A 143 -2.54 -2.66 9.18
C GLY A 143 -3.88 -3.14 8.63
N GLU A 144 -4.17 -2.85 7.36
CA GLU A 144 -5.39 -3.35 6.70
C GLU A 144 -5.39 -4.89 6.60
N ILE A 145 -4.27 -5.51 6.25
CA ILE A 145 -4.14 -6.98 6.23
C ILE A 145 -4.48 -7.56 7.61
N ALA A 146 -3.92 -6.98 8.68
CA ALA A 146 -4.18 -7.44 10.04
C ALA A 146 -5.66 -7.29 10.44
N LEU A 147 -6.34 -6.20 10.01
CA LEU A 147 -7.78 -6.01 10.26
C LEU A 147 -8.63 -6.99 9.47
N ARG A 148 -8.25 -7.35 8.25
CA ARG A 148 -8.93 -8.37 7.45
C ARG A 148 -8.80 -9.77 8.05
N ASP A 149 -7.71 -10.05 8.76
CA ASP A 149 -7.51 -11.26 9.59
C ASP A 149 -8.27 -11.20 10.94
N GLY A 150 -8.95 -10.08 11.24
CA GLY A 150 -9.62 -9.87 12.54
C GLY A 150 -8.66 -9.60 13.70
N ASN A 151 -7.37 -9.40 13.42
CA ASN A 151 -6.35 -9.19 14.44
C ASN A 151 -6.18 -7.69 14.76
N ILE A 152 -7.15 -7.14 15.49
CA ILE A 152 -7.18 -5.72 15.89
C ILE A 152 -5.90 -5.32 16.65
N LYS A 153 -5.38 -6.19 17.53
CA LYS A 153 -4.16 -5.93 18.29
C LYS A 153 -2.95 -5.71 17.38
N GLN A 154 -2.81 -6.55 16.37
CA GLN A 154 -1.71 -6.45 15.39
C GLN A 154 -1.85 -5.17 14.56
N ALA A 155 -3.07 -4.86 14.11
CA ALA A 155 -3.36 -3.63 13.40
C ALA A 155 -3.01 -2.39 14.23
N GLN A 156 -3.45 -2.32 15.48
CA GLN A 156 -3.13 -1.22 16.40
C GLN A 156 -1.63 -1.08 16.65
N ASN A 157 -0.89 -2.19 16.75
CA ASN A 157 0.57 -2.15 16.89
C ASN A 157 1.25 -1.55 15.64
N LEU A 158 0.75 -1.88 14.44
CA LEU A 158 1.26 -1.32 13.19
C LEU A 158 0.88 0.16 13.04
N LEU A 159 -0.41 0.49 13.18
CA LEU A 159 -0.94 1.83 12.97
C LEU A 159 -0.51 2.83 14.05
N GLY A 160 -0.20 2.37 15.25
CA GLY A 160 0.31 3.20 16.35
C GLY A 160 1.53 4.04 15.95
N ARG A 161 2.36 3.54 15.03
CA ARG A 161 3.49 4.28 14.47
C ARG A 161 3.07 5.53 13.69
N LEU A 162 1.91 5.49 13.08
CA LEU A 162 1.34 6.64 12.36
C LEU A 162 0.61 7.57 13.34
N GLU A 163 -0.13 7.01 14.31
CA GLU A 163 -0.82 7.79 15.34
C GLU A 163 0.14 8.65 16.16
N GLU A 164 1.32 8.13 16.55
CA GLU A 164 2.35 8.85 17.31
C GLU A 164 2.84 10.13 16.62
N ARG A 165 2.67 10.23 15.28
CA ARG A 165 3.09 11.38 14.48
C ARG A 165 1.99 11.88 13.54
N LYS A 166 0.75 11.74 13.94
CA LYS A 166 -0.45 12.06 13.15
C LYS A 166 -0.44 13.46 12.53
N ASP A 167 0.04 14.45 13.29
CA ASP A 167 0.12 15.84 12.84
C ASP A 167 1.15 16.07 11.72
N GLU A 168 2.14 15.19 11.59
CA GLU A 168 3.19 15.25 10.57
C GLU A 168 2.81 14.50 9.27
N LEU A 169 1.74 13.70 9.31
CA LEU A 169 1.30 12.90 8.17
C LEU A 169 0.81 13.79 7.03
N ASN A 170 1.17 13.41 5.82
CA ASN A 170 0.53 14.00 4.64
C ASN A 170 -0.97 13.64 4.60
N HIS A 171 -1.72 14.40 3.83
CA HIS A 171 -3.18 14.27 3.74
C HIS A 171 -3.63 12.83 3.38
N ILE A 172 -3.04 12.23 2.34
CA ILE A 172 -3.40 10.88 1.88
C ILE A 172 -3.14 9.81 2.95
N THR A 173 -2.00 9.89 3.63
CA THR A 173 -1.68 8.95 4.72
C THR A 173 -2.63 9.11 5.89
N ARG A 174 -3.01 10.35 6.23
CA ARG A 174 -3.98 10.65 7.30
C ARG A 174 -5.35 10.07 6.98
N ASN A 175 -5.81 10.21 5.74
CA ASN A 175 -7.07 9.62 5.28
C ASN A 175 -7.05 8.10 5.30
N GLY A 176 -5.92 7.48 4.90
CA GLY A 176 -5.75 6.04 5.03
C GLY A 176 -5.83 5.55 6.48
N LEU A 177 -5.20 6.27 7.40
CA LEU A 177 -5.28 5.98 8.83
C LEU A 177 -6.71 6.13 9.36
N LEU A 178 -7.40 7.24 9.03
CA LEU A 178 -8.78 7.50 9.41
C LEU A 178 -9.74 6.39 8.90
N TYR A 179 -9.51 5.88 7.69
CA TYR A 179 -10.27 4.74 7.17
C TYR A 179 -10.10 3.49 8.05
N LEU A 180 -8.86 3.17 8.43
CA LEU A 180 -8.55 1.99 9.23
C LEU A 180 -9.01 2.14 10.70
N ASP A 181 -9.04 3.35 11.25
CA ASP A 181 -9.65 3.64 12.56
C ASP A 181 -11.16 3.36 12.53
N GLY A 182 -11.84 3.72 11.45
CA GLY A 182 -13.24 3.35 11.24
C GLY A 182 -13.43 1.84 11.19
N GLU A 183 -12.53 1.12 10.54
CA GLU A 183 -12.59 -0.35 10.49
C GLU A 183 -12.33 -0.98 11.87
N ILE A 184 -11.40 -0.44 12.66
CA ILE A 184 -11.18 -0.84 14.05
C ILE A 184 -12.46 -0.61 14.88
N ALA A 185 -13.06 0.58 14.77
CA ALA A 185 -14.29 0.90 15.50
C ALA A 185 -15.43 -0.08 15.14
N ARG A 186 -15.58 -0.39 13.84
CA ARG A 186 -16.56 -1.38 13.37
C ARG A 186 -16.34 -2.76 13.99
N GLN A 187 -15.10 -3.25 13.96
CA GLN A 187 -14.76 -4.57 14.52
C GLN A 187 -14.87 -4.63 16.05
N GLN A 188 -14.73 -3.51 16.72
CA GLN A 188 -14.95 -3.37 18.16
C GLN A 188 -16.44 -3.26 18.55
N GLY A 189 -17.36 -3.30 17.58
CA GLY A 189 -18.79 -3.22 17.82
C GLY A 189 -19.29 -1.79 18.06
N ASN A 190 -18.57 -0.79 17.56
CA ASN A 190 -18.97 0.62 17.59
C ASN A 190 -19.30 1.15 16.18
N PRO A 191 -20.42 0.72 15.58
CA PRO A 191 -20.78 1.08 14.20
C PRO A 191 -21.06 2.57 14.03
N ASP A 192 -21.54 3.27 15.07
CA ASP A 192 -21.81 4.71 14.98
C ASP A 192 -20.53 5.50 14.79
N HIS A 193 -19.52 5.21 15.57
CA HIS A 193 -18.22 5.85 15.44
C HIS A 193 -17.54 5.51 14.10
N ALA A 194 -17.63 4.25 13.64
CA ALA A 194 -17.13 3.87 12.33
C ALA A 194 -17.79 4.71 11.21
N MET A 195 -19.11 4.86 11.26
CA MET A 195 -19.85 5.66 10.26
C MET A 195 -19.52 7.16 10.31
N GLU A 196 -19.21 7.71 11.48
CA GLU A 196 -18.73 9.09 11.65
C GLU A 196 -17.37 9.29 10.98
N LEU A 197 -16.37 8.43 11.31
CA LEU A 197 -15.03 8.49 10.73
C LEU A 197 -15.07 8.38 9.20
N TRP A 198 -15.81 7.40 8.67
CA TRP A 198 -15.96 7.25 7.21
C TRP A 198 -16.81 8.35 6.56
N GLY A 199 -17.71 8.98 7.35
CA GLY A 199 -18.44 10.18 6.91
C GLY A 199 -17.51 11.34 6.62
N THR A 200 -16.51 11.56 7.48
CA THR A 200 -15.48 12.58 7.26
C THR A 200 -14.71 12.34 5.94
N LEU A 201 -14.39 11.08 5.62
CA LEU A 201 -13.74 10.73 4.35
C LEU A 201 -14.66 10.96 3.15
N ALA A 202 -15.95 10.64 3.28
CA ALA A 202 -16.93 10.79 2.20
C ALA A 202 -17.11 12.25 1.77
N GLU A 203 -16.80 13.21 2.64
CA GLU A 203 -16.85 14.66 2.40
C GLU A 203 -15.52 15.26 1.91
N ASP A 204 -14.46 14.45 1.83
CA ASP A 204 -13.15 14.90 1.34
C ASP A 204 -13.03 14.77 -0.19
N TYR A 205 -13.31 15.84 -0.88
CA TYR A 205 -13.23 15.92 -2.36
C TYR A 205 -11.82 16.06 -2.91
N THR A 206 -10.80 16.07 -2.06
CA THR A 206 -9.39 16.16 -2.48
C THR A 206 -8.69 14.82 -2.55
N ASP A 207 -9.34 13.74 -2.04
CA ASP A 207 -8.83 12.37 -2.05
C ASP A 207 -9.92 11.39 -2.52
N ASP A 208 -10.07 11.27 -3.81
CA ASP A 208 -11.10 10.42 -4.44
C ASP A 208 -11.00 8.96 -4.03
N TYR A 209 -9.79 8.45 -3.77
CA TYR A 209 -9.60 7.06 -3.36
C TYR A 209 -10.19 6.80 -1.97
N HIS A 210 -9.76 7.54 -0.94
CA HIS A 210 -10.26 7.33 0.42
C HIS A 210 -11.71 7.80 0.59
N ARG A 211 -12.15 8.81 -0.18
CA ARG A 211 -13.55 9.20 -0.28
C ARG A 211 -14.41 8.02 -0.74
N THR A 212 -14.01 7.36 -1.83
CA THR A 212 -14.72 6.19 -2.36
C THR A 212 -14.71 5.03 -1.37
N LYS A 213 -13.57 4.76 -0.76
CA LYS A 213 -13.40 3.68 0.21
C LYS A 213 -14.23 3.90 1.47
N GLY A 214 -14.22 5.12 2.01
CA GLY A 214 -15.01 5.51 3.18
C GLY A 214 -16.51 5.45 2.91
N GLU A 215 -16.97 6.01 1.77
CA GLU A 215 -18.39 6.00 1.41
C GLU A 215 -18.91 4.58 1.15
N LEU A 216 -18.15 3.72 0.48
CA LEU A 216 -18.50 2.32 0.28
C LEU A 216 -18.64 1.56 1.61
N ALA A 217 -17.71 1.78 2.54
CA ALA A 217 -17.76 1.18 3.87
C ALA A 217 -18.98 1.68 4.66
N ARG A 218 -19.26 2.98 4.60
CA ARG A 218 -20.41 3.63 5.24
C ARG A 218 -21.75 3.09 4.70
N ILE A 219 -21.89 2.98 3.38
CA ILE A 219 -23.09 2.40 2.74
C ILE A 219 -23.25 0.95 3.18
N THR A 220 -22.19 0.16 3.13
CA THR A 220 -22.22 -1.27 3.48
C THR A 220 -22.66 -1.47 4.93
N LEU A 221 -22.05 -0.76 5.87
CA LEU A 221 -22.41 -0.83 7.29
C LEU A 221 -23.81 -0.26 7.55
N GLY A 222 -24.18 0.82 6.86
CA GLY A 222 -25.50 1.45 6.98
C GLY A 222 -26.63 0.53 6.57
N LEU A 223 -26.45 -0.24 5.49
CA LEU A 223 -27.42 -1.28 5.08
C LEU A 223 -27.49 -2.41 6.12
N GLN A 224 -26.35 -2.90 6.59
CA GLN A 224 -26.31 -3.98 7.61
C GLN A 224 -26.99 -3.60 8.92
N THR A 225 -26.91 -2.33 9.29
CA THR A 225 -27.48 -1.79 10.56
C THR A 225 -28.88 -1.16 10.38
N GLY A 226 -29.41 -1.14 9.17
CA GLY A 226 -30.68 -0.51 8.83
C GLY A 226 -30.70 1.02 8.90
N LYS A 227 -29.52 1.65 8.99
CA LYS A 227 -29.37 3.11 9.03
C LYS A 227 -29.45 3.78 7.65
N ILE A 228 -29.19 3.04 6.61
CA ILE A 228 -29.34 3.45 5.21
C ILE A 228 -30.37 2.53 4.57
N LYS A 229 -31.36 3.10 3.89
CA LYS A 229 -32.34 2.36 3.12
C LYS A 229 -31.72 1.89 1.80
N LEU A 230 -32.29 0.83 1.23
CA LEU A 230 -31.77 0.21 0.01
C LEU A 230 -31.76 1.18 -1.18
N ASP A 231 -32.86 1.93 -1.38
CA ASP A 231 -32.96 2.93 -2.46
C ASP A 231 -31.90 4.02 -2.33
N ASP A 232 -31.70 4.54 -1.12
CA ASP A 232 -30.68 5.56 -0.83
C ASP A 232 -29.26 5.00 -1.09
N ALA A 233 -29.04 3.73 -0.76
CA ALA A 233 -27.76 3.06 -1.00
C ALA A 233 -27.49 2.93 -2.52
N ILE A 234 -28.49 2.52 -3.30
CA ILE A 234 -28.38 2.40 -4.76
C ILE A 234 -28.02 3.75 -5.36
N GLU A 235 -28.78 4.81 -5.03
CA GLU A 235 -28.51 6.16 -5.53
C GLU A 235 -27.08 6.65 -5.21
N ARG A 236 -26.59 6.36 -4.00
CA ARG A 236 -25.22 6.73 -3.57
C ARG A 236 -24.16 5.91 -4.30
N LEU A 237 -24.37 4.59 -4.48
CA LEU A 237 -23.45 3.73 -5.20
C LEU A 237 -23.39 4.07 -6.69
N GLU A 238 -24.54 4.43 -7.31
CA GLU A 238 -24.63 4.93 -8.69
C GLU A 238 -23.75 6.16 -8.93
N ARG A 239 -23.67 7.09 -7.95
CA ARG A 239 -22.78 8.24 -8.02
C ARG A 239 -21.33 7.83 -7.76
N LEU A 240 -21.11 6.90 -6.82
CA LEU A 240 -19.78 6.48 -6.38
C LEU A 240 -18.99 5.77 -7.48
N ARG A 241 -19.66 4.99 -8.35
CA ARG A 241 -19.01 4.24 -9.46
C ARG A 241 -18.23 5.11 -10.46
N PHE A 242 -18.44 6.42 -10.46
CA PHE A 242 -17.74 7.36 -11.33
C PHE A 242 -16.59 8.09 -10.64
N VAL A 243 -16.45 7.98 -9.32
CA VAL A 243 -15.48 8.72 -8.53
C VAL A 243 -14.08 8.13 -8.64
N TRP A 244 -13.96 6.81 -8.54
CA TRP A 244 -12.69 6.09 -8.63
C TRP A 244 -12.77 4.93 -9.61
N ARG A 245 -11.67 4.74 -10.39
CA ARG A 245 -11.61 3.68 -11.42
C ARG A 245 -10.21 3.08 -11.51
N GLY A 246 -10.16 1.81 -11.94
CA GLY A 246 -8.94 1.16 -12.42
C GLY A 246 -8.30 0.17 -11.46
N ASP A 247 -8.96 -0.20 -10.35
CA ASP A 247 -8.46 -1.20 -9.42
C ASP A 247 -9.57 -2.01 -8.73
N ASP A 248 -9.21 -2.81 -7.74
CA ASP A 248 -10.14 -3.63 -6.97
C ASP A 248 -11.25 -2.82 -6.27
N LEU A 249 -11.01 -1.57 -5.91
CA LEU A 249 -12.02 -0.72 -5.29
C LEU A 249 -13.18 -0.42 -6.25
N GLU A 250 -12.90 -0.16 -7.55
CA GLU A 250 -13.96 -0.03 -8.57
C GLU A 250 -14.81 -1.30 -8.63
N ILE A 251 -14.18 -2.47 -8.65
CA ILE A 251 -14.88 -3.77 -8.69
C ILE A 251 -15.76 -3.94 -7.44
N GLN A 252 -15.28 -3.55 -6.26
CA GLN A 252 -16.05 -3.62 -5.03
C GLN A 252 -17.29 -2.71 -5.08
N VAL A 253 -17.16 -1.48 -5.58
CA VAL A 253 -18.29 -0.56 -5.75
C VAL A 253 -19.34 -1.15 -6.71
N LEU A 254 -18.90 -1.61 -7.89
CA LEU A 254 -19.79 -2.20 -8.89
C LEU A 254 -20.50 -3.47 -8.39
N LYS A 255 -19.76 -4.33 -7.69
CA LYS A 255 -20.32 -5.52 -7.07
C LYS A 255 -21.36 -5.18 -6.01
N ARG A 256 -21.09 -4.18 -5.15
CA ARG A 256 -22.05 -3.78 -4.12
C ARG A 256 -23.30 -3.15 -4.72
N LEU A 257 -23.16 -2.35 -5.79
CA LEU A 257 -24.28 -1.80 -6.54
C LEU A 257 -25.13 -2.91 -7.13
N GLY A 258 -24.55 -3.84 -7.89
CA GLY A 258 -25.30 -4.95 -8.50
C GLY A 258 -26.03 -5.81 -7.47
N LEU A 259 -25.42 -6.07 -6.30
CA LEU A 259 -26.09 -6.78 -5.21
C LEU A 259 -27.29 -5.98 -4.65
N ALA A 260 -27.16 -4.66 -4.50
CA ALA A 260 -28.23 -3.81 -4.01
C ALA A 260 -29.40 -3.73 -5.01
N GLU A 261 -29.11 -3.67 -6.31
CA GLU A 261 -30.14 -3.70 -7.38
C GLU A 261 -30.91 -5.04 -7.38
N ILE A 262 -30.21 -6.17 -7.29
CA ILE A 262 -30.84 -7.49 -7.19
C ILE A 262 -31.70 -7.60 -5.93
N GLU A 263 -31.24 -7.07 -4.81
CA GLU A 263 -32.04 -7.02 -3.58
C GLU A 263 -33.31 -6.17 -3.78
N ASN A 264 -33.19 -5.03 -4.45
CA ASN A 264 -34.32 -4.11 -4.71
C ASN A 264 -35.37 -4.72 -5.66
N GLU A 265 -34.93 -5.39 -6.72
CA GLU A 265 -35.87 -6.06 -7.64
C GLU A 265 -36.71 -7.15 -6.98
N LYS A 266 -36.14 -7.87 -5.98
CA LYS A 266 -36.89 -8.88 -5.20
C LYS A 266 -38.00 -8.29 -4.32
N TYR A 267 -37.94 -7.00 -4.01
CA TYR A 267 -38.99 -6.32 -3.24
C TYR A 267 -40.08 -5.71 -4.15
N LEU A 268 -39.89 -5.76 -5.48
CA LEU A 268 -40.87 -5.27 -6.46
C LEU A 268 -41.76 -6.39 -7.02
N GLU A 269 -41.46 -7.66 -6.75
CA GLU A 269 -42.31 -8.84 -7.01
C GLU A 269 -43.15 -9.18 -5.76
#